data_6efb36fc56c7feb1f2bedaa7c52ab409
#
_entry.id   6efb36fc56c7feb1f2bedaa7c52ab409
#
_cell.length_a   1.000
_cell.length_b   1.000
_cell.length_c   1.000
_cell.angle_alpha   90.00
_cell.angle_beta   90.00
_cell.angle_gamma   90.00
#
_symmetry.space_group_name_H-M   'P 1'
#
loop_
_entity.id
_entity.type
_entity.pdbx_description
1 polymer ?
#
loop_
_entity_poly.entity_id
_entity_poly.type
_entity_poly.pdbx_seq_one_letter_code
_entity_poly.pdbx_strand_id
1 'polypeptide(L)'
;ASRGLGDVYKRQGQMIGLAFSGDKYSPELKMQVEDIEAGLIIYFKDNCVSPKQIFELNKEINKNAKIAPFIAIDQEGGMVARVTEGIVQSPGAMAIGATQNKENAYLLAKNMGIELRHLGFNFNFAPVGDVNNNAKNPVINVRSYSENPEMVADYMEEAVKGYHEAGLMTSVKHFPGHGDTAVDSHVGLPIVDFDKSRLDKIELVPFKRVIDDNLPGIMASHVMYTKYDKKYPTTLSNKIITGLLRNKMGFKGLVVTDSLTMSAVFDNFTLEEIVYNGFNSGCDILLLCGARNVEMQREFASIALRLAEEGKIPMSTIDASVERILKYKEMYH
;
A
#
# COMPACT_ATOMS: atom_id res chain seq x y z
N ALA A 1 4.89 7.64 22.41
CA ALA A 1 5.26 8.26 21.12
C ALA A 1 4.14 9.18 20.58
N SER A 2 2.87 8.75 20.56
CA SER A 2 1.75 9.60 20.10
C SER A 2 1.56 10.88 20.95
N ARG A 3 1.93 10.86 22.22
CA ARG A 3 1.84 12.03 23.13
C ARG A 3 2.83 13.17 22.79
N GLY A 4 3.88 12.91 21.99
CA GLY A 4 4.82 13.91 21.49
C GLY A 4 4.33 14.68 20.25
N LEU A 5 3.29 14.19 19.58
CA LEU A 5 2.64 14.84 18.45
C LEU A 5 1.51 15.73 18.99
N GLY A 6 1.83 16.89 19.57
CA GLY A 6 0.91 17.76 20.29
C GLY A 6 -0.20 18.40 19.46
N ASP A 7 -0.25 18.14 18.13
CA ASP A 7 -1.18 18.79 17.21
C ASP A 7 -1.90 17.74 16.34
N VAL A 8 -3.22 17.90 16.18
CA VAL A 8 -4.08 17.07 15.32
C VAL A 8 -3.53 17.01 13.89
N TYR A 9 -3.06 18.14 13.37
CA TYR A 9 -2.49 18.26 12.04
C TYR A 9 -1.27 17.35 11.83
N LYS A 10 -0.37 17.30 12.80
CA LYS A 10 0.85 16.45 12.73
C LYS A 10 0.54 14.96 12.84
N ARG A 11 -0.46 14.60 13.65
CA ARG A 11 -0.88 13.21 13.77
C ARG A 11 -1.48 12.70 12.48
N GLN A 12 -2.39 13.46 11.86
CA GLN A 12 -3.02 13.01 10.63
C GLN A 12 -2.08 13.05 9.42
N GLY A 13 -1.06 13.93 9.39
CA GLY A 13 0.00 13.90 8.37
C GLY A 13 0.67 12.55 8.30
N GLN A 14 0.87 11.87 9.45
CA GLN A 14 1.41 10.52 9.50
C GLN A 14 0.53 9.47 8.80
N MET A 15 -0.76 9.72 8.63
CA MET A 15 -1.70 8.86 7.92
C MET A 15 -1.79 9.15 6.41
N ILE A 16 -1.01 10.10 5.89
CA ILE A 16 -1.01 10.50 4.48
C ILE A 16 0.25 9.99 3.80
N GLY A 17 0.09 9.31 2.66
CA GLY A 17 1.17 8.87 1.79
C GLY A 17 1.15 9.63 0.47
N LEU A 18 2.29 10.21 0.06
CA LEU A 18 2.38 11.13 -1.06
C LEU A 18 3.42 10.70 -2.09
N ALA A 19 3.07 10.81 -3.38
CA ALA A 19 4.03 10.78 -4.47
C ALA A 19 4.52 12.20 -4.77
N PHE A 20 5.69 12.31 -5.38
CA PHE A 20 6.34 13.56 -5.76
C PHE A 20 6.85 13.52 -7.20
N SER A 21 7.19 14.68 -7.74
CA SER A 21 7.72 14.85 -9.10
C SER A 21 9.24 15.03 -9.08
N GLY A 22 9.91 14.44 -10.09
CA GLY A 22 11.36 14.59 -10.27
C GLY A 22 12.20 13.69 -9.36
N ASP A 23 13.50 13.96 -9.35
CA ASP A 23 14.55 13.09 -8.79
C ASP A 23 15.40 13.78 -7.70
N LYS A 24 14.94 14.95 -7.19
CA LYS A 24 15.66 15.78 -6.21
C LYS A 24 14.72 16.28 -5.13
N TYR A 25 15.29 16.76 -4.02
CA TYR A 25 14.57 17.42 -2.95
C TYR A 25 14.05 18.78 -3.42
N SER A 26 12.83 18.75 -3.97
CA SER A 26 12.15 19.91 -4.57
C SER A 26 11.32 20.67 -3.54
N PRO A 27 10.84 21.90 -3.85
CA PRO A 27 9.85 22.60 -3.02
C PRO A 27 8.58 21.79 -2.75
N GLU A 28 8.14 20.94 -3.70
CA GLU A 28 7.04 20.00 -3.52
C GLU A 28 7.36 18.98 -2.43
N LEU A 29 8.51 18.29 -2.55
CA LEU A 29 8.93 17.29 -1.58
C LEU A 29 9.19 17.90 -0.19
N LYS A 30 9.75 19.13 -0.16
CA LYS A 30 9.90 19.90 1.08
C LYS A 30 8.54 20.09 1.77
N MET A 31 7.54 20.57 1.05
CA MET A 31 6.18 20.76 1.59
C MET A 31 5.58 19.46 2.14
N GLN A 32 5.77 18.34 1.41
CA GLN A 32 5.28 17.03 1.83
C GLN A 32 5.94 16.56 3.14
N VAL A 33 7.26 16.74 3.25
CA VAL A 33 8.07 16.24 4.38
C VAL A 33 8.01 17.18 5.59
N GLU A 34 8.11 18.50 5.36
CA GLU A 34 8.28 19.47 6.44
C GLU A 34 6.95 20.15 6.88
N ASP A 35 6.03 20.42 5.92
CA ASP A 35 4.78 21.11 6.22
C ASP A 35 3.65 20.12 6.54
N ILE A 36 3.37 19.15 5.64
CA ILE A 36 2.34 18.12 5.87
C ILE A 36 2.80 17.09 6.91
N GLU A 37 4.12 16.89 7.04
CA GLU A 37 4.74 15.81 7.85
C GLU A 37 4.19 14.43 7.43
N ALA A 38 4.16 14.18 6.10
CA ALA A 38 3.61 12.96 5.51
C ALA A 38 4.23 11.69 6.11
N GLY A 39 3.38 10.73 6.46
CA GLY A 39 3.83 9.46 7.06
C GLY A 39 4.53 8.52 6.09
N LEU A 40 4.32 8.73 4.78
CA LEU A 40 4.91 7.92 3.73
C LEU A 40 5.17 8.76 2.48
N ILE A 41 6.34 8.55 1.87
CA ILE A 41 6.73 9.07 0.55
C ILE A 41 6.94 7.90 -0.39
N ILE A 42 6.23 7.88 -1.53
CA ILE A 42 6.32 6.80 -2.52
C ILE A 42 7.05 7.25 -3.78
N TYR A 43 7.94 6.37 -4.26
CA TYR A 43 8.72 6.53 -5.48
C TYR A 43 8.06 5.86 -6.67
N PHE A 44 8.10 6.54 -7.81
CA PHE A 44 7.77 6.01 -9.12
C PHE A 44 9.02 5.95 -10.00
N LYS A 45 8.90 5.39 -11.22
CA LYS A 45 10.04 5.16 -12.10
C LYS A 45 10.85 6.42 -12.43
N ASP A 46 10.19 7.54 -12.62
CA ASP A 46 10.80 8.85 -12.91
C ASP A 46 11.52 9.48 -11.71
N ASN A 47 11.28 8.99 -10.50
CA ASN A 47 12.05 9.37 -9.32
C ASN A 47 13.35 8.54 -9.16
N CYS A 48 13.49 7.44 -9.93
CA CYS A 48 14.57 6.46 -9.80
C CYS A 48 15.55 6.56 -10.98
N VAL A 49 16.50 7.49 -10.94
CA VAL A 49 17.46 7.75 -12.02
C VAL A 49 18.72 6.89 -11.87
N SER A 50 19.24 6.74 -10.65
CA SER A 50 20.38 5.87 -10.36
C SER A 50 20.42 5.47 -8.88
N PRO A 51 21.08 4.36 -8.51
CA PRO A 51 21.23 3.94 -7.12
C PRO A 51 21.80 5.05 -6.21
N LYS A 52 22.82 5.77 -6.67
CA LYS A 52 23.42 6.87 -5.91
C LYS A 52 22.44 8.03 -5.70
N GLN A 53 21.72 8.43 -6.74
CA GLN A 53 20.72 9.50 -6.65
C GLN A 53 19.61 9.13 -5.67
N ILE A 54 19.08 7.91 -5.74
CA ILE A 54 18.03 7.41 -4.83
C ILE A 54 18.52 7.45 -3.38
N PHE A 55 19.71 6.91 -3.11
CA PHE A 55 20.29 6.89 -1.77
C PHE A 55 20.46 8.31 -1.18
N GLU A 56 21.01 9.24 -1.95
CA GLU A 56 21.22 10.63 -1.47
C GLU A 56 19.88 11.34 -1.25
N LEU A 57 18.88 11.13 -2.12
CA LEU A 57 17.55 11.72 -1.94
C LEU A 57 16.86 11.17 -0.70
N ASN A 58 16.90 9.86 -0.45
CA ASN A 58 16.32 9.22 0.73
C ASN A 58 16.99 9.73 2.02
N LYS A 59 18.32 9.92 1.99
CA LYS A 59 19.05 10.52 3.09
C LYS A 59 18.63 11.97 3.36
N GLU A 60 18.40 12.76 2.30
CA GLU A 60 17.94 14.14 2.42
C GLU A 60 16.51 14.23 2.96
N ILE A 61 15.59 13.35 2.51
CA ILE A 61 14.23 13.24 3.05
C ILE A 61 14.29 12.97 4.56
N ASN A 62 15.03 11.95 4.98
CA ASN A 62 15.12 11.57 6.39
C ASN A 62 15.76 12.68 7.25
N LYS A 63 16.74 13.41 6.72
CA LYS A 63 17.40 14.52 7.42
C LYS A 63 16.44 15.68 7.70
N ASN A 64 15.52 15.97 6.79
CA ASN A 64 14.61 17.12 6.90
C ASN A 64 13.29 16.79 7.59
N ALA A 65 12.95 15.51 7.73
CA ALA A 65 11.75 15.08 8.39
C ALA A 65 11.87 15.13 9.92
N LYS A 66 10.83 15.62 10.62
CA LYS A 66 10.76 15.52 12.09
C LYS A 66 10.53 14.09 12.57
N ILE A 67 9.65 13.38 11.87
CA ILE A 67 9.44 11.95 12.01
C ILE A 67 9.71 11.37 10.63
N ALA A 68 10.75 10.56 10.51
CA ALA A 68 11.13 9.95 9.24
C ALA A 68 9.93 9.22 8.60
N PRO A 69 9.57 9.53 7.33
CA PRO A 69 8.47 8.85 6.66
C PRO A 69 8.84 7.42 6.30
N PHE A 70 7.86 6.55 6.08
CA PHE A 70 8.13 5.39 5.25
C PHE A 70 8.56 5.87 3.87
N ILE A 71 9.65 5.31 3.36
CA ILE A 71 10.10 5.52 1.99
C ILE A 71 9.75 4.27 1.22
N ALA A 72 8.69 4.38 0.41
CA ALA A 72 8.03 3.26 -0.22
C ALA A 72 8.27 3.17 -1.72
N ILE A 73 8.09 1.98 -2.26
CA ILE A 73 8.23 1.68 -3.68
C ILE A 73 7.33 0.51 -4.10
N ASP A 74 6.89 0.49 -5.36
CA ASP A 74 6.32 -0.70 -6.02
C ASP A 74 7.43 -1.46 -6.76
N GLN A 75 8.13 -2.32 -6.09
CA GLN A 75 9.13 -3.19 -6.71
C GLN A 75 8.66 -4.65 -6.62
N GLU A 76 7.70 -5.02 -7.48
CA GLU A 76 7.19 -6.38 -7.60
C GLU A 76 8.14 -7.27 -8.40
N GLY A 77 8.84 -6.66 -9.34
CA GLY A 77 9.58 -7.32 -10.41
C GLY A 77 8.74 -7.50 -11.67
N GLY A 78 9.38 -7.98 -12.75
CA GLY A 78 8.73 -8.10 -14.04
C GLY A 78 8.23 -6.74 -14.56
N MET A 79 6.93 -6.64 -14.85
CA MET A 79 6.33 -5.41 -15.41
C MET A 79 6.26 -4.25 -14.41
N VAL A 80 6.25 -4.53 -13.11
CA VAL A 80 6.14 -3.50 -12.06
C VAL A 80 7.46 -3.43 -11.30
N ALA A 81 8.38 -2.67 -11.86
CA ALA A 81 9.68 -2.34 -11.28
C ALA A 81 9.99 -0.86 -11.51
N ARG A 82 10.41 -0.15 -10.45
CA ARG A 82 10.76 1.27 -10.50
C ARG A 82 12.26 1.46 -10.61
N VAL A 83 13.02 0.70 -9.81
CA VAL A 83 14.48 0.63 -9.93
C VAL A 83 14.81 -0.49 -10.92
N THR A 84 15.30 -0.12 -12.09
CA THR A 84 15.55 -1.05 -13.20
C THR A 84 17.03 -1.32 -13.44
N GLU A 85 17.93 -0.62 -12.73
CA GLU A 85 19.37 -0.76 -12.86
C GLU A 85 20.05 -0.75 -11.48
N GLY A 86 21.13 -1.48 -11.35
CA GLY A 86 21.97 -1.50 -10.15
C GLY A 86 21.42 -2.29 -8.97
N ILE A 87 20.31 -3.03 -9.17
CA ILE A 87 19.78 -4.01 -8.23
C ILE A 87 19.34 -5.28 -8.96
N VAL A 88 19.14 -6.37 -8.22
CA VAL A 88 18.59 -7.63 -8.75
C VAL A 88 17.24 -7.37 -9.41
N GLN A 89 17.08 -7.87 -10.64
CA GLN A 89 15.83 -7.81 -11.38
C GLN A 89 15.09 -9.15 -11.27
N SER A 90 13.86 -9.10 -10.78
CA SER A 90 12.98 -10.27 -10.77
C SER A 90 12.30 -10.45 -12.12
N PRO A 91 12.13 -11.68 -12.62
CA PRO A 91 11.38 -11.95 -13.87
C PRO A 91 9.86 -11.73 -13.70
N GLY A 92 9.38 -11.52 -12.49
CA GLY A 92 7.96 -11.36 -12.16
C GLY A 92 7.33 -12.62 -11.59
N ALA A 93 6.18 -12.42 -10.89
CA ALA A 93 5.56 -13.47 -10.08
C ALA A 93 5.16 -14.72 -10.88
N MET A 94 4.53 -14.56 -12.05
CA MET A 94 4.12 -15.72 -12.89
C MET A 94 5.31 -16.56 -13.33
N ALA A 95 6.42 -15.95 -13.71
CA ALA A 95 7.64 -16.66 -14.09
C ALA A 95 8.24 -17.42 -12.90
N ILE A 96 8.21 -16.83 -11.70
CA ILE A 96 8.63 -17.48 -10.46
C ILE A 96 7.71 -18.66 -10.13
N GLY A 97 6.37 -18.47 -10.24
CA GLY A 97 5.39 -19.53 -10.07
C GLY A 97 5.61 -20.71 -11.02
N ALA A 98 5.94 -20.42 -12.29
CA ALA A 98 6.22 -21.45 -13.32
C ALA A 98 7.45 -22.33 -12.99
N THR A 99 8.34 -21.89 -12.11
CA THR A 99 9.48 -22.70 -11.66
C THR A 99 9.10 -23.90 -10.80
N GLN A 100 7.88 -23.93 -10.27
CA GLN A 100 7.39 -24.95 -9.32
C GLN A 100 8.30 -25.10 -8.08
N ASN A 101 9.07 -24.06 -7.75
CA ASN A 101 9.92 -23.98 -6.56
C ASN A 101 9.71 -22.65 -5.83
N LYS A 102 8.99 -22.68 -4.71
CA LYS A 102 8.65 -21.49 -3.92
C LYS A 102 9.85 -20.81 -3.24
N GLU A 103 10.96 -21.56 -3.04
CA GLU A 103 12.21 -21.00 -2.53
C GLU A 103 12.76 -19.88 -3.43
N ASN A 104 12.45 -19.92 -4.73
CA ASN A 104 12.82 -18.85 -5.65
C ASN A 104 12.13 -17.52 -5.29
N ALA A 105 10.90 -17.55 -4.79
CA ALA A 105 10.22 -16.34 -4.31
C ALA A 105 10.92 -15.76 -3.06
N TYR A 106 11.30 -16.61 -2.11
CA TYR A 106 12.08 -16.21 -0.94
C TYR A 106 13.42 -15.59 -1.30
N LEU A 107 14.23 -16.30 -2.12
CA LEU A 107 15.56 -15.84 -2.48
C LEU A 107 15.54 -14.51 -3.25
N LEU A 108 14.62 -14.36 -4.20
CA LEU A 108 14.48 -13.11 -4.96
C LEU A 108 14.01 -11.96 -4.08
N ALA A 109 13.01 -12.20 -3.23
CA ALA A 109 12.50 -11.19 -2.31
C ALA A 109 13.57 -10.74 -1.31
N LYS A 110 14.34 -11.68 -0.75
CA LYS A 110 15.43 -11.39 0.19
C LYS A 110 16.53 -10.55 -0.46
N ASN A 111 17.03 -10.97 -1.63
CA ASN A 111 18.11 -10.24 -2.30
C ASN A 111 17.64 -8.84 -2.75
N MET A 112 16.47 -8.74 -3.38
CA MET A 112 15.89 -7.45 -3.77
C MET A 112 15.62 -6.56 -2.55
N GLY A 113 15.15 -7.16 -1.44
CA GLY A 113 14.92 -6.46 -0.18
C GLY A 113 16.19 -5.86 0.41
N ILE A 114 17.30 -6.63 0.44
CA ILE A 114 18.61 -6.15 0.91
C ILE A 114 19.07 -4.94 0.07
N GLU A 115 18.95 -5.03 -1.25
CA GLU A 115 19.40 -3.97 -2.14
C GLU A 115 18.52 -2.72 -2.02
N LEU A 116 17.19 -2.87 -1.92
CA LEU A 116 16.29 -1.75 -1.66
C LEU A 116 16.60 -1.07 -0.32
N ARG A 117 16.92 -1.84 0.73
CA ARG A 117 17.35 -1.30 2.03
C ARG A 117 18.65 -0.49 1.89
N HIS A 118 19.61 -0.95 1.11
CA HIS A 118 20.85 -0.21 0.83
C HIS A 118 20.59 1.10 0.10
N LEU A 119 19.53 1.19 -0.70
CA LEU A 119 19.11 2.44 -1.34
C LEU A 119 18.32 3.37 -0.39
N GLY A 120 17.99 2.92 0.81
CA GLY A 120 17.26 3.69 1.82
C GLY A 120 15.74 3.51 1.77
N PHE A 121 15.20 2.59 0.96
CA PHE A 121 13.80 2.20 1.07
C PHE A 121 13.56 1.37 2.32
N ASN A 122 12.42 1.55 2.96
CA ASN A 122 12.04 0.77 4.13
C ASN A 122 10.65 0.10 3.99
N PHE A 123 9.96 0.35 2.87
CA PHE A 123 8.65 -0.23 2.61
C PHE A 123 8.48 -0.60 1.13
N ASN A 124 8.18 -1.87 0.82
CA ASN A 124 7.85 -2.32 -0.53
C ASN A 124 6.38 -2.73 -0.63
N PHE A 125 5.66 -2.20 -1.63
CA PHE A 125 4.30 -2.62 -1.94
C PHE A 125 4.31 -3.88 -2.81
N ALA A 126 4.76 -4.96 -2.22
CA ALA A 126 4.85 -6.31 -2.74
C ALA A 126 4.87 -7.31 -1.56
N PRO A 127 4.60 -8.59 -1.78
CA PRO A 127 4.22 -9.24 -3.03
C PRO A 127 2.74 -9.07 -3.39
N VAL A 128 2.40 -9.44 -4.65
CA VAL A 128 1.01 -9.53 -5.12
C VAL A 128 0.40 -10.84 -4.62
N GLY A 129 -0.72 -10.73 -3.91
CA GLY A 129 -1.48 -11.86 -3.36
C GLY A 129 -2.77 -12.16 -4.14
N ASP A 130 -2.95 -11.52 -5.29
CA ASP A 130 -4.12 -11.75 -6.14
C ASP A 130 -4.03 -13.10 -6.84
N VAL A 131 -5.13 -13.86 -6.86
CA VAL A 131 -5.25 -15.13 -7.57
C VAL A 131 -5.67 -14.86 -9.02
N ASN A 132 -4.89 -15.30 -10.00
CA ASN A 132 -5.15 -15.04 -11.43
C ASN A 132 -6.25 -15.96 -11.99
N ASN A 133 -7.45 -15.88 -11.44
CA ASN A 133 -8.58 -16.75 -11.78
C ASN A 133 -9.43 -16.24 -12.95
N ASN A 134 -9.05 -15.12 -13.56
CA ASN A 134 -9.65 -14.58 -14.78
C ASN A 134 -8.56 -14.27 -15.82
N ALA A 135 -8.44 -15.11 -16.83
CA ALA A 135 -7.44 -14.95 -17.90
C ALA A 135 -7.61 -13.63 -18.71
N LYS A 136 -8.75 -12.96 -18.60
CA LYS A 136 -9.04 -11.67 -19.24
C LYS A 136 -8.77 -10.48 -18.32
N ASN A 137 -8.26 -10.71 -17.11
CA ASN A 137 -7.94 -9.63 -16.19
C ASN A 137 -6.86 -8.71 -16.79
N PRO A 138 -7.13 -7.40 -16.95
CA PRO A 138 -6.20 -6.50 -17.62
C PRO A 138 -5.09 -5.99 -16.70
N VAL A 139 -5.19 -6.20 -15.37
CA VAL A 139 -4.33 -5.56 -14.36
C VAL A 139 -3.38 -6.54 -13.69
N ILE A 140 -3.88 -7.70 -13.26
CA ILE A 140 -3.11 -8.67 -12.47
C ILE A 140 -2.33 -9.60 -13.38
N ASN A 141 -2.97 -10.49 -14.12
CA ASN A 141 -2.35 -11.36 -15.12
C ASN A 141 -0.97 -11.88 -14.65
N VAL A 142 0.11 -11.51 -15.36
CA VAL A 142 1.50 -11.96 -15.08
C VAL A 142 2.08 -11.49 -13.74
N ARG A 143 1.42 -10.57 -13.05
CA ARG A 143 1.80 -10.10 -11.71
C ARG A 143 1.40 -11.09 -10.61
N SER A 144 0.54 -12.07 -10.88
CA SER A 144 0.18 -13.15 -9.95
C SER A 144 1.11 -14.35 -10.11
N TYR A 145 1.35 -15.06 -9.01
CA TYR A 145 2.12 -16.32 -9.03
C TYR A 145 1.37 -17.45 -9.72
N SER A 146 0.02 -17.52 -9.62
CA SER A 146 -0.78 -18.63 -10.13
C SER A 146 -2.28 -18.31 -10.18
N GLU A 147 -3.02 -19.17 -10.86
CA GLU A 147 -4.49 -19.29 -10.77
C GLU A 147 -4.95 -20.15 -9.58
N ASN A 148 -4.03 -20.88 -8.95
CA ASN A 148 -4.33 -21.70 -7.78
C ASN A 148 -4.11 -20.90 -6.49
N PRO A 149 -5.15 -20.70 -5.65
CA PRO A 149 -5.05 -19.88 -4.44
C PRO A 149 -4.03 -20.38 -3.41
N GLU A 150 -3.88 -21.69 -3.24
CA GLU A 150 -2.90 -22.27 -2.31
C GLU A 150 -1.47 -22.04 -2.81
N MET A 151 -1.24 -22.18 -4.12
CA MET A 151 0.05 -21.87 -4.70
C MET A 151 0.39 -20.38 -4.55
N VAL A 152 -0.55 -19.47 -4.79
CA VAL A 152 -0.34 -18.03 -4.55
C VAL A 152 0.00 -17.80 -3.08
N ALA A 153 -0.71 -18.45 -2.14
CA ALA A 153 -0.45 -18.33 -0.71
C ALA A 153 0.97 -18.80 -0.35
N ASP A 154 1.41 -19.95 -0.85
CA ASP A 154 2.74 -20.51 -0.57
C ASP A 154 3.88 -19.61 -1.08
N TYR A 155 3.77 -19.11 -2.32
CA TYR A 155 4.79 -18.23 -2.90
C TYR A 155 4.82 -16.85 -2.25
N MET A 156 3.66 -16.32 -1.90
CA MET A 156 3.52 -15.04 -1.22
C MET A 156 4.11 -15.10 0.19
N GLU A 157 3.85 -16.16 0.96
CA GLU A 157 4.41 -16.41 2.28
C GLU A 157 5.95 -16.42 2.24
N GLU A 158 6.54 -17.13 1.29
CA GLU A 158 8.00 -17.19 1.11
C GLU A 158 8.58 -15.82 0.70
N ALA A 159 7.90 -15.07 -0.16
CA ALA A 159 8.35 -13.72 -0.53
C ALA A 159 8.28 -12.76 0.67
N VAL A 160 7.20 -12.79 1.46
CA VAL A 160 7.06 -11.99 2.70
C VAL A 160 8.20 -12.30 3.67
N LYS A 161 8.50 -13.58 3.87
CA LYS A 161 9.63 -14.03 4.71
C LYS A 161 10.96 -13.49 4.19
N GLY A 162 11.20 -13.55 2.89
CA GLY A 162 12.43 -13.02 2.28
C GLY A 162 12.60 -11.52 2.53
N TYR A 163 11.58 -10.72 2.29
CA TYR A 163 11.60 -9.28 2.57
C TYR A 163 11.79 -8.97 4.06
N HIS A 164 11.11 -9.71 4.92
CA HIS A 164 11.24 -9.53 6.38
C HIS A 164 12.67 -9.79 6.85
N GLU A 165 13.30 -10.87 6.40
CA GLU A 165 14.70 -11.16 6.71
C GLU A 165 15.70 -10.13 6.15
N ALA A 166 15.33 -9.44 5.07
CA ALA A 166 16.08 -8.30 4.54
C ALA A 166 15.88 -7.00 5.36
N GLY A 167 15.01 -7.01 6.38
CA GLY A 167 14.64 -5.82 7.15
C GLY A 167 13.78 -4.82 6.38
N LEU A 168 13.08 -5.27 5.33
CA LEU A 168 12.20 -4.44 4.51
C LEU A 168 10.74 -4.73 4.84
N MET A 169 9.98 -3.70 5.22
CA MET A 169 8.55 -3.83 5.41
C MET A 169 7.83 -4.15 4.09
N THR A 170 6.80 -4.97 4.15
CA THR A 170 5.99 -5.37 2.99
C THR A 170 4.54 -5.00 3.17
N SER A 171 3.85 -4.79 2.04
CA SER A 171 2.40 -4.71 1.96
C SER A 171 1.89 -5.63 0.88
N VAL A 172 1.24 -6.72 1.29
CA VAL A 172 0.60 -7.65 0.36
C VAL A 172 -0.61 -7.01 -0.28
N LYS A 173 -0.83 -7.23 -1.59
CA LYS A 173 -1.87 -6.54 -2.37
C LYS A 173 -2.53 -7.45 -3.41
N HIS A 174 -3.75 -7.14 -3.81
CA HIS A 174 -4.63 -6.02 -3.46
C HIS A 174 -5.86 -6.57 -2.72
N PHE A 175 -5.90 -6.43 -1.41
CA PHE A 175 -6.98 -6.99 -0.56
C PHE A 175 -8.37 -6.44 -0.94
N PRO A 176 -9.43 -7.27 -0.96
CA PRO A 176 -9.50 -8.70 -0.64
C PRO A 176 -9.20 -9.62 -1.83
N GLY A 177 -8.76 -9.11 -2.97
CA GLY A 177 -8.39 -9.78 -4.21
C GLY A 177 -8.82 -9.00 -5.44
N HIS A 178 -7.97 -8.87 -6.43
CA HIS A 178 -8.21 -8.13 -7.69
C HIS A 178 -8.13 -9.05 -8.92
N GLY A 179 -7.89 -10.36 -8.71
CA GLY A 179 -7.60 -11.30 -9.80
C GLY A 179 -8.78 -11.63 -10.70
N ASP A 180 -10.03 -11.51 -10.23
CA ASP A 180 -11.25 -11.81 -11.03
C ASP A 180 -11.95 -10.56 -11.56
N THR A 181 -11.32 -9.42 -11.57
CA THR A 181 -11.93 -8.21 -12.13
C THR A 181 -11.77 -8.15 -13.65
N ALA A 182 -12.78 -7.63 -14.33
CA ALA A 182 -12.77 -7.41 -15.78
C ALA A 182 -12.47 -5.96 -16.18
N VAL A 183 -12.35 -5.07 -15.21
CA VAL A 183 -12.08 -3.64 -15.37
C VAL A 183 -10.82 -3.26 -14.60
N ASP A 184 -9.96 -2.47 -15.22
CA ASP A 184 -8.80 -1.88 -14.58
C ASP A 184 -9.24 -0.72 -13.67
N SER A 185 -8.86 -0.75 -12.40
CA SER A 185 -9.17 0.30 -11.43
C SER A 185 -8.51 1.66 -11.74
N HIS A 186 -7.53 1.70 -12.65
CA HIS A 186 -6.99 2.94 -13.19
C HIS A 186 -7.95 3.63 -14.19
N VAL A 187 -8.87 2.87 -14.77
CA VAL A 187 -9.78 3.34 -15.84
C VAL A 187 -11.22 3.46 -15.37
N GLY A 188 -11.63 2.67 -14.38
CA GLY A 188 -12.99 2.67 -13.86
C GLY A 188 -13.14 1.88 -12.58
N LEU A 189 -14.33 1.83 -12.01
CA LEU A 189 -14.62 1.12 -10.77
C LEU A 189 -14.91 -0.37 -11.04
N PRO A 190 -14.01 -1.32 -10.66
CA PRO A 190 -14.26 -2.73 -10.79
C PRO A 190 -15.35 -3.17 -9.81
N ILE A 191 -16.33 -3.95 -10.28
CA ILE A 191 -17.42 -4.47 -9.48
C ILE A 191 -17.39 -6.00 -9.49
N VAL A 192 -17.45 -6.58 -8.30
CA VAL A 192 -17.48 -8.03 -8.07
C VAL A 192 -18.76 -8.38 -7.31
N ASP A 193 -19.56 -9.30 -7.85
CA ASP A 193 -20.87 -9.68 -7.29
C ASP A 193 -21.01 -11.18 -6.97
N PHE A 194 -19.90 -11.89 -6.80
CA PHE A 194 -19.95 -13.27 -6.31
C PHE A 194 -20.15 -13.32 -4.78
N ASP A 195 -20.61 -14.48 -4.30
CA ASP A 195 -20.94 -14.64 -2.90
C ASP A 195 -19.71 -14.70 -1.97
N LYS A 196 -19.97 -14.52 -0.67
CA LYS A 196 -18.93 -14.52 0.37
C LYS A 196 -18.21 -15.86 0.48
N SER A 197 -18.89 -16.96 0.18
CA SER A 197 -18.32 -18.32 0.24
C SER A 197 -17.24 -18.51 -0.82
N ARG A 198 -17.42 -17.93 -2.01
CA ARG A 198 -16.39 -17.94 -3.04
C ARG A 198 -15.17 -17.11 -2.62
N LEU A 199 -15.39 -15.89 -2.14
CA LEU A 199 -14.31 -15.03 -1.65
C LEU A 199 -13.46 -15.75 -0.59
N ASP A 200 -14.12 -16.44 0.35
CA ASP A 200 -13.45 -17.20 1.41
C ASP A 200 -12.57 -18.36 0.90
N LYS A 201 -12.94 -18.97 -0.25
CA LYS A 201 -12.29 -20.16 -0.82
C LYS A 201 -11.22 -19.86 -1.85
N ILE A 202 -11.20 -18.66 -2.41
CA ILE A 202 -10.28 -18.28 -3.49
C ILE A 202 -9.50 -17.04 -3.10
N GLU A 203 -10.12 -15.87 -3.14
CA GLU A 203 -9.43 -14.58 -3.06
C GLU A 203 -8.80 -14.34 -1.68
N LEU A 204 -9.46 -14.76 -0.60
CA LEU A 204 -8.96 -14.56 0.77
C LEU A 204 -7.93 -15.61 1.22
N VAL A 205 -7.76 -16.72 0.50
CA VAL A 205 -6.84 -17.80 0.90
C VAL A 205 -5.41 -17.27 1.09
N PRO A 206 -4.80 -16.55 0.12
CA PRO A 206 -3.46 -16.01 0.30
C PRO A 206 -3.34 -15.04 1.47
N PHE A 207 -4.32 -14.13 1.62
CA PHE A 207 -4.29 -13.14 2.71
C PHE A 207 -4.43 -13.77 4.09
N LYS A 208 -5.29 -14.77 4.26
CA LYS A 208 -5.43 -15.50 5.52
C LYS A 208 -4.10 -16.14 5.95
N ARG A 209 -3.38 -16.78 5.02
CA ARG A 209 -2.10 -17.42 5.27
C ARG A 209 -1.10 -16.46 5.93
N VAL A 210 -0.87 -15.31 5.34
CA VAL A 210 0.15 -14.36 5.84
C VAL A 210 -0.32 -13.53 7.03
N ILE A 211 -1.63 -13.37 7.25
CA ILE A 211 -2.15 -12.71 8.45
C ILE A 211 -1.80 -13.52 9.70
N ASP A 212 -1.92 -14.83 9.62
CA ASP A 212 -1.57 -15.75 10.72
C ASP A 212 -0.07 -15.69 11.06
N ASP A 213 0.78 -15.33 10.10
CA ASP A 213 2.24 -15.16 10.24
C ASP A 213 2.70 -13.75 10.65
N ASN A 214 1.81 -12.92 11.20
CA ASN A 214 2.11 -11.55 11.63
C ASN A 214 2.56 -10.61 10.50
N LEU A 215 1.93 -10.70 9.33
CA LEU A 215 2.18 -9.78 8.21
C LEU A 215 2.14 -8.31 8.65
N PRO A 216 3.17 -7.48 8.27
CA PRO A 216 3.23 -6.09 8.71
C PRO A 216 2.26 -5.17 7.96
N GLY A 217 1.95 -5.43 6.68
CA GLY A 217 1.13 -4.53 5.87
C GLY A 217 0.23 -5.21 4.85
N ILE A 218 -0.93 -4.62 4.62
CA ILE A 218 -1.88 -4.99 3.55
C ILE A 218 -2.28 -3.72 2.79
N MET A 219 -2.27 -3.80 1.46
CA MET A 219 -2.84 -2.75 0.60
C MET A 219 -4.25 -3.13 0.17
N ALA A 220 -5.19 -2.21 0.44
CA ALA A 220 -6.60 -2.35 0.06
C ALA A 220 -6.83 -1.91 -1.38
N SER A 221 -7.60 -2.69 -2.13
CA SER A 221 -7.96 -2.42 -3.53
C SER A 221 -9.11 -1.42 -3.67
N HIS A 222 -9.29 -0.86 -4.87
CA HIS A 222 -10.47 -0.06 -5.22
C HIS A 222 -11.60 -0.91 -5.83
N VAL A 223 -11.69 -2.19 -5.47
CA VAL A 223 -12.74 -3.08 -5.97
C VAL A 223 -13.99 -2.98 -5.10
N MET A 224 -15.15 -2.88 -5.73
CA MET A 224 -16.45 -2.93 -5.06
C MET A 224 -16.94 -4.38 -4.93
N TYR A 225 -17.05 -4.87 -3.72
CA TYR A 225 -17.60 -6.18 -3.39
C TYR A 225 -19.05 -6.03 -2.90
N THR A 226 -20.01 -6.12 -3.80
CA THR A 226 -21.43 -5.76 -3.56
C THR A 226 -22.11 -6.58 -2.48
N LYS A 227 -21.64 -7.81 -2.20
CA LYS A 227 -22.14 -8.65 -1.09
C LYS A 227 -21.63 -8.22 0.29
N TYR A 228 -20.63 -7.35 0.35
CA TYR A 228 -20.13 -6.75 1.58
C TYR A 228 -20.55 -5.29 1.71
N ASP A 229 -20.35 -4.51 0.67
CA ASP A 229 -20.75 -3.11 0.62
C ASP A 229 -21.25 -2.75 -0.78
N LYS A 230 -22.49 -2.22 -0.84
CA LYS A 230 -23.13 -1.81 -2.10
C LYS A 230 -22.83 -0.36 -2.47
N LYS A 231 -22.20 0.39 -1.55
CA LYS A 231 -21.99 1.83 -1.70
C LYS A 231 -20.53 2.19 -1.95
N TYR A 232 -19.61 1.53 -1.26
CA TYR A 232 -18.20 1.90 -1.26
C TYR A 232 -17.29 0.77 -1.71
N PRO A 233 -16.23 1.07 -2.50
CA PRO A 233 -15.15 0.13 -2.78
C PRO A 233 -14.38 -0.18 -1.49
N THR A 234 -13.56 -1.23 -1.52
CA THR A 234 -12.85 -1.74 -0.33
C THR A 234 -12.14 -0.65 0.45
N THR A 235 -11.36 0.22 -0.19
CA THR A 235 -10.59 1.32 0.44
C THR A 235 -11.44 2.30 1.23
N LEU A 236 -12.70 2.49 0.85
CA LEU A 236 -13.63 3.41 1.50
C LEU A 236 -14.67 2.68 2.38
N SER A 237 -14.60 1.35 2.48
CA SER A 237 -15.60 0.54 3.18
C SER A 237 -15.16 0.13 4.58
N ASN A 238 -15.79 0.71 5.60
CA ASN A 238 -15.62 0.26 6.98
C ASN A 238 -16.06 -1.20 7.18
N LYS A 239 -17.07 -1.68 6.42
CA LYS A 239 -17.54 -3.08 6.49
C LYS A 239 -16.47 -4.07 6.03
N ILE A 240 -15.65 -3.68 5.06
CA ILE A 240 -14.60 -4.56 4.52
C ILE A 240 -13.31 -4.38 5.34
N ILE A 241 -12.81 -3.17 5.52
CA ILE A 241 -11.53 -2.97 6.23
C ILE A 241 -11.68 -3.27 7.71
N THR A 242 -12.57 -2.59 8.40
CA THR A 242 -12.76 -2.84 9.85
C THR A 242 -13.49 -4.15 10.09
N GLY A 243 -14.61 -4.39 9.39
CA GLY A 243 -15.47 -5.54 9.65
C GLY A 243 -14.86 -6.89 9.22
N LEU A 244 -14.41 -6.99 7.96
CA LEU A 244 -13.85 -8.24 7.46
C LEU A 244 -12.38 -8.40 7.85
N LEU A 245 -11.51 -7.45 7.46
CA LEU A 245 -10.06 -7.61 7.62
C LEU A 245 -9.63 -7.57 9.08
N ARG A 246 -10.00 -6.50 9.81
CA ARG A 246 -9.55 -6.35 11.20
C ARG A 246 -10.29 -7.25 12.18
N ASN A 247 -11.64 -7.25 12.14
CA ASN A 247 -12.44 -7.94 13.16
C ASN A 247 -12.59 -9.44 12.85
N LYS A 248 -12.98 -9.83 11.61
CA LYS A 248 -13.21 -11.24 11.29
C LYS A 248 -11.90 -12.00 11.03
N MET A 249 -10.95 -11.41 10.26
CA MET A 249 -9.68 -12.05 9.94
C MET A 249 -8.58 -11.77 10.97
N GLY A 250 -8.78 -10.83 11.90
CA GLY A 250 -7.86 -10.58 13.00
C GLY A 250 -6.60 -9.78 12.65
N PHE A 251 -6.54 -9.11 11.47
CA PHE A 251 -5.36 -8.38 11.04
C PHE A 251 -5.01 -7.21 11.96
N LYS A 252 -3.77 -7.16 12.43
CA LYS A 252 -3.24 -6.15 13.38
C LYS A 252 -2.23 -5.18 12.75
N GLY A 253 -1.77 -5.45 11.54
CA GLY A 253 -0.77 -4.66 10.85
C GLY A 253 -1.33 -3.37 10.24
N LEU A 254 -0.50 -2.69 9.44
CA LEU A 254 -0.88 -1.49 8.71
C LEU A 254 -1.75 -1.82 7.50
N VAL A 255 -2.82 -1.05 7.34
CA VAL A 255 -3.62 -1.04 6.11
C VAL A 255 -3.32 0.24 5.33
N VAL A 256 -2.79 0.07 4.13
CA VAL A 256 -2.51 1.15 3.19
C VAL A 256 -3.58 1.11 2.09
N THR A 257 -4.09 2.23 1.65
CA THR A 257 -4.97 2.24 0.47
C THR A 257 -4.15 2.07 -0.81
N ASP A 258 -4.74 1.55 -1.88
CA ASP A 258 -4.26 1.88 -3.22
C ASP A 258 -4.45 3.39 -3.47
N SER A 259 -3.89 3.92 -4.57
CA SER A 259 -3.92 5.36 -4.80
C SER A 259 -5.34 5.91 -4.94
N LEU A 260 -5.74 6.76 -4.01
CA LEU A 260 -7.07 7.40 -3.98
C LEU A 260 -7.30 8.37 -5.16
N THR A 261 -6.28 8.64 -5.95
CA THR A 261 -6.37 9.45 -7.19
C THR A 261 -6.66 8.62 -8.43
N MET A 262 -6.82 7.30 -8.31
CA MET A 262 -7.22 6.43 -9.41
C MET A 262 -8.69 6.66 -9.77
N SER A 263 -9.04 6.53 -11.07
CA SER A 263 -10.38 6.78 -11.59
C SER A 263 -11.49 5.99 -10.88
N ALA A 264 -11.19 4.78 -10.43
CA ALA A 264 -12.13 3.97 -9.64
C ALA A 264 -12.71 4.70 -8.43
N VAL A 265 -11.94 5.58 -7.81
CA VAL A 265 -12.34 6.36 -6.63
C VAL A 265 -12.57 7.84 -7.01
N PHE A 266 -11.59 8.45 -7.66
CA PHE A 266 -11.58 9.89 -7.89
C PHE A 266 -12.71 10.39 -8.80
N ASP A 267 -13.15 9.59 -9.76
CA ASP A 267 -14.24 9.94 -10.68
C ASP A 267 -15.63 9.62 -10.11
N ASN A 268 -15.70 8.87 -9.01
CA ASN A 268 -16.97 8.38 -8.46
C ASN A 268 -17.35 9.01 -7.11
N PHE A 269 -16.40 9.68 -6.43
CA PHE A 269 -16.62 10.26 -5.10
C PHE A 269 -15.98 11.65 -5.04
N THR A 270 -16.60 12.56 -4.27
CA THR A 270 -16.03 13.87 -3.97
C THR A 270 -14.77 13.71 -3.08
N LEU A 271 -13.86 14.66 -3.15
CA LEU A 271 -12.65 14.65 -2.33
C LEU A 271 -12.97 14.56 -0.82
N GLU A 272 -14.03 15.24 -0.36
CA GLU A 272 -14.49 15.16 1.04
C GLU A 272 -15.00 13.76 1.39
N GLU A 273 -15.75 13.09 0.50
CA GLU A 273 -16.19 11.71 0.71
C GLU A 273 -15.01 10.74 0.75
N ILE A 274 -14.01 10.94 -0.11
CA ILE A 274 -12.78 10.14 -0.13
C ILE A 274 -12.04 10.27 1.19
N VAL A 275 -11.82 11.50 1.67
CA VAL A 275 -11.16 11.76 2.96
C VAL A 275 -11.96 11.15 4.10
N TYR A 276 -13.24 11.50 4.19
CA TYR A 276 -14.11 11.03 5.28
C TYR A 276 -14.16 9.51 5.37
N ASN A 277 -14.47 8.84 4.26
CA ASN A 277 -14.60 7.39 4.25
C ASN A 277 -13.24 6.69 4.35
N GLY A 278 -12.19 7.21 3.74
CA GLY A 278 -10.84 6.66 3.83
C GLY A 278 -10.35 6.56 5.28
N PHE A 279 -10.42 7.66 6.03
CA PHE A 279 -10.06 7.67 7.46
C PHE A 279 -10.99 6.79 8.31
N ASN A 280 -12.29 6.79 8.05
CA ASN A 280 -13.28 6.03 8.82
C ASN A 280 -13.39 4.55 8.38
N SER A 281 -12.78 4.14 7.27
CA SER A 281 -12.79 2.74 6.83
C SER A 281 -12.01 1.83 7.77
N GLY A 282 -10.95 2.35 8.39
CA GLY A 282 -9.98 1.59 9.19
C GLY A 282 -8.63 1.43 8.49
N CYS A 283 -8.40 2.14 7.38
CA CYS A 283 -7.08 2.30 6.75
C CYS A 283 -6.18 3.18 7.63
N ASP A 284 -4.88 2.88 7.65
CA ASP A 284 -3.88 3.63 8.42
C ASP A 284 -3.15 4.67 7.58
N ILE A 285 -2.86 4.36 6.31
CA ILE A 285 -2.18 5.25 5.38
C ILE A 285 -3.01 5.40 4.11
N LEU A 286 -3.33 6.63 3.76
CA LEU A 286 -4.10 7.00 2.58
C LEU A 286 -3.16 7.54 1.51
N LEU A 287 -3.06 6.85 0.36
CA LEU A 287 -2.12 7.18 -0.71
C LEU A 287 -2.71 8.15 -1.75
N LEU A 288 -1.94 9.15 -2.12
CA LEU A 288 -2.23 10.08 -3.21
C LEU A 288 -1.06 10.07 -4.21
N CYS A 289 -1.14 9.22 -5.23
CA CYS A 289 0.00 8.94 -6.12
C CYS A 289 -0.18 9.48 -7.55
N GLY A 290 -1.39 9.51 -8.09
CA GLY A 290 -1.63 9.76 -9.51
C GLY A 290 -1.61 11.22 -9.92
N ALA A 291 -2.19 12.11 -9.14
CA ALA A 291 -2.10 13.52 -9.37
C ALA A 291 -0.98 14.09 -8.49
N ARG A 292 0.20 14.26 -9.07
CA ARG A 292 1.34 14.94 -8.43
C ARG A 292 1.05 16.45 -8.37
N ASN A 293 -0.16 16.79 -7.90
CA ASN A 293 -0.65 18.13 -7.78
C ASN A 293 -0.58 18.54 -6.31
N VAL A 294 0.35 19.43 -6.04
CA VAL A 294 0.60 20.00 -4.71
C VAL A 294 -0.67 20.61 -4.10
N GLU A 295 -1.50 21.26 -4.92
CA GLU A 295 -2.74 21.89 -4.43
C GLU A 295 -3.72 20.85 -3.91
N MET A 296 -3.96 19.77 -4.66
CA MET A 296 -4.83 18.69 -4.23
C MET A 296 -4.31 17.97 -2.97
N GLN A 297 -2.99 17.77 -2.86
CA GLN A 297 -2.39 17.17 -1.66
C GLN A 297 -2.61 18.06 -0.43
N ARG A 298 -2.47 19.38 -0.57
CA ARG A 298 -2.77 20.36 0.50
C ARG A 298 -4.26 20.38 0.83
N GLU A 299 -5.12 20.36 -0.18
CA GLU A 299 -6.57 20.34 -0.01
C GLU A 299 -7.01 19.08 0.74
N PHE A 300 -6.49 17.90 0.36
CA PHE A 300 -6.74 16.64 1.06
C PHE A 300 -6.37 16.73 2.55
N ALA A 301 -5.17 17.22 2.86
CA ALA A 301 -4.71 17.38 4.24
C ALA A 301 -5.58 18.40 5.01
N SER A 302 -6.00 19.49 4.36
CA SER A 302 -6.86 20.51 4.97
C SER A 302 -8.27 19.99 5.26
N ILE A 303 -8.86 19.21 4.36
CA ILE A 303 -10.15 18.55 4.57
C ILE A 303 -10.06 17.56 5.73
N ALA A 304 -9.00 16.76 5.78
CA ALA A 304 -8.81 15.80 6.85
C ALA A 304 -8.70 16.50 8.22
N LEU A 305 -7.96 17.60 8.31
CA LEU A 305 -7.87 18.43 9.53
C LEU A 305 -9.24 18.95 9.96
N ARG A 306 -9.95 19.58 9.04
CA ARG A 306 -11.29 20.14 9.32
C ARG A 306 -12.26 19.06 9.81
N LEU A 307 -12.30 17.89 9.15
CA LEU A 307 -13.17 16.78 9.56
C LEU A 307 -12.80 16.20 10.92
N ALA A 308 -11.52 16.21 11.28
CA ALA A 308 -11.08 15.81 12.61
C ALA A 308 -11.47 16.84 13.68
N GLU A 309 -11.30 18.14 13.42
CA GLU A 309 -11.73 19.23 14.31
C GLU A 309 -13.25 19.26 14.51
N GLU A 310 -14.02 18.95 13.46
CA GLU A 310 -15.47 18.79 13.53
C GLU A 310 -15.93 17.50 14.24
N GLY A 311 -15.00 16.62 14.62
CA GLY A 311 -15.28 15.32 15.23
C GLY A 311 -15.88 14.27 14.28
N LYS A 312 -15.91 14.54 12.97
CA LYS A 312 -16.38 13.60 11.93
C LYS A 312 -15.39 12.46 11.69
N ILE A 313 -14.10 12.72 11.91
CA ILE A 313 -13.05 11.70 12.03
C ILE A 313 -12.68 11.64 13.52
N PRO A 314 -13.05 10.57 14.25
CA PRO A 314 -12.78 10.47 15.67
C PRO A 314 -11.28 10.49 15.99
N MET A 315 -10.86 11.27 16.98
CA MET A 315 -9.46 11.30 17.42
C MET A 315 -8.92 9.92 17.81
N SER A 316 -9.78 9.07 18.39
CA SER A 316 -9.42 7.69 18.70
C SER A 316 -9.04 6.86 17.47
N THR A 317 -9.65 7.12 16.32
CA THR A 317 -9.30 6.49 15.03
C THR A 317 -7.92 6.94 14.57
N ILE A 318 -7.66 8.26 14.62
CA ILE A 318 -6.36 8.84 14.26
C ILE A 318 -5.26 8.30 15.19
N ASP A 319 -5.47 8.36 16.51
CA ASP A 319 -4.49 7.92 17.50
C ASP A 319 -4.14 6.44 17.34
N ALA A 320 -5.13 5.57 17.14
CA ALA A 320 -4.90 4.15 16.93
C ALA A 320 -4.12 3.83 15.64
N SER A 321 -4.36 4.59 14.56
CA SER A 321 -3.62 4.45 13.31
C SER A 321 -2.18 4.98 13.44
N VAL A 322 -2.02 6.15 14.05
CA VAL A 322 -0.69 6.75 14.28
C VAL A 322 0.16 5.86 15.19
N GLU A 323 -0.42 5.27 16.24
CA GLU A 323 0.28 4.33 17.12
C GLU A 323 0.81 3.13 16.31
N ARG A 324 0.00 2.54 15.44
CA ARG A 324 0.44 1.45 14.55
C ARG A 324 1.54 1.92 13.59
N ILE A 325 1.40 3.08 12.96
CA ILE A 325 2.39 3.65 12.04
C ILE A 325 3.73 3.84 12.75
N LEU A 326 3.75 4.48 13.91
CA LEU A 326 4.97 4.73 14.66
C LEU A 326 5.65 3.45 15.14
N LYS A 327 4.86 2.45 15.58
CA LYS A 327 5.37 1.12 15.93
C LYS A 327 6.14 0.47 14.77
N TYR A 328 5.56 0.47 13.56
CA TYR A 328 6.24 -0.14 12.40
C TYR A 328 7.39 0.72 11.87
N LYS A 329 7.32 2.05 12.00
CA LYS A 329 8.48 2.91 11.74
C LYS A 329 9.66 2.56 12.65
N GLU A 330 9.42 2.37 13.94
CA GLU A 330 10.48 1.97 14.89
C GLU A 330 11.11 0.62 14.53
N MET A 331 10.33 -0.32 13.98
CA MET A 331 10.82 -1.65 13.61
C MET A 331 11.64 -1.66 12.30
N TYR A 332 11.36 -0.77 11.35
CA TYR A 332 11.91 -0.81 9.99
C TYR A 332 12.77 0.40 9.59
N HIS A 333 12.96 1.38 10.47
CA HIS A 333 13.96 2.44 10.33
C HIS A 333 15.26 2.04 11.00
#